data_760e88bc979ffbe0f4d259dce9da8a0e
#
_entry.id   760e88bc979ffbe0f4d259dce9da8a0e
#
_cell.length_a   1.000
_cell.length_b   1.000
_cell.length_c   1.000
_cell.angle_alpha   90.00
_cell.angle_beta   90.00
_cell.angle_gamma   90.00
#
_symmetry.space_group_name_H-M   'P 1'
#
loop_
_entity.id
_entity.type
_entity.pdbx_description
1 polymer ?
#
loop_
_entity_poly.entity_id
_entity_poly.type
_entity_poly.pdbx_seq_one_letter_code
_entity_poly.pdbx_strand_id
1 'polypeptide(L)'
;MLSVSSVDKFFVILLERLPLTTPPLSWLLILGALMAFAPMSIDLYLPGLPAIAAEFGADPSVVQFTLASFFIGMALGQVIHGPLADRYGRKPPLYVGLGFFVLASVGCAFASNITTLILLRFAQAVSGCAGVVIARAVVRDRFDAHTSAKVYSLLILVMGLAPILAPFLGGWILLFASWRAIFLALALFGLACLVGVWRYLPETRPGNVPATGGGIGAALRVYGQLLRDRRFTGYALAGGFTQAGMFAYITGSPHVFIDLYGVPAHHYGWLFGLNAVGLIASSQYNRRLLQHESADSVLRRANRWTVFAGLLLLAVAVMGWGGLPVLLVPLFIYLVSVGFTAPNAMANALAHQGARAGSASALIGTLQFGVATVASALVGLLGHGSPLPMAAVIAGCGLLAYGAYRLLVGGGTA
;
A
#
# COMPACT_ATOMS: atom_id res chain seq x y z
N MET A 1 -18.62 -12.19 -24.24
CA MET A 1 -19.46 -12.52 -23.08
C MET A 1 -18.93 -13.79 -22.44
N LEU A 2 -18.01 -13.67 -21.45
CA LEU A 2 -17.62 -14.78 -20.60
C LEU A 2 -18.77 -14.97 -19.59
N SER A 3 -19.43 -16.13 -19.61
CA SER A 3 -20.55 -16.40 -18.72
C SER A 3 -20.10 -16.43 -17.26
N VAL A 4 -20.93 -15.95 -16.36
CA VAL A 4 -20.74 -15.99 -14.90
C VAL A 4 -20.34 -17.40 -14.42
N SER A 5 -20.81 -18.44 -15.09
CA SER A 5 -20.48 -19.85 -14.90
C SER A 5 -18.99 -20.21 -15.08
N SER A 6 -18.23 -19.44 -15.87
CA SER A 6 -16.79 -19.74 -16.12
C SER A 6 -15.91 -19.21 -15.01
N VAL A 7 -16.30 -18.09 -14.39
CA VAL A 7 -15.59 -17.50 -13.24
C VAL A 7 -15.83 -18.35 -11.99
N ASP A 8 -17.07 -18.81 -11.79
CA ASP A 8 -17.40 -19.71 -10.68
C ASP A 8 -16.66 -21.05 -10.80
N LYS A 9 -16.59 -21.63 -12.01
CA LYS A 9 -15.83 -22.88 -12.23
C LYS A 9 -14.34 -22.70 -12.01
N PHE A 10 -13.76 -21.57 -12.41
CA PHE A 10 -12.33 -21.30 -12.15
C PHE A 10 -12.05 -21.18 -10.65
N PHE A 11 -12.92 -20.48 -9.91
CA PHE A 11 -12.81 -20.37 -8.45
C PHE A 11 -13.03 -21.72 -7.75
N VAL A 12 -14.00 -22.52 -8.19
CA VAL A 12 -14.29 -23.85 -7.63
C VAL A 12 -13.13 -24.82 -7.90
N ILE A 13 -12.57 -24.85 -9.11
CA ILE A 13 -11.41 -25.71 -9.46
C ILE A 13 -10.16 -25.29 -8.68
N LEU A 14 -9.97 -23.99 -8.40
CA LEU A 14 -8.88 -23.49 -7.56
C LEU A 14 -9.06 -23.95 -6.11
N LEU A 15 -10.30 -24.08 -5.64
CA LEU A 15 -10.66 -24.46 -4.26
C LEU A 15 -10.67 -25.99 -4.04
N GLU A 16 -11.04 -26.80 -5.02
CA GLU A 16 -11.09 -28.27 -4.91
C GLU A 16 -9.70 -28.94 -4.85
N ARG A 17 -8.63 -28.26 -5.21
CA ARG A 17 -7.25 -28.78 -5.13
C ARG A 17 -6.54 -28.50 -3.81
N LEU A 18 -7.24 -27.97 -2.79
CA LEU A 18 -6.62 -27.65 -1.51
C LEU A 18 -6.81 -28.85 -0.53
N PRO A 19 -5.74 -29.41 0.05
CA PRO A 19 -5.86 -30.52 1.01
C PRO A 19 -6.61 -30.09 2.29
N LEU A 20 -7.15 -31.05 3.03
CA LEU A 20 -8.02 -30.92 4.22
C LEU A 20 -7.48 -30.05 5.39
N THR A 21 -6.31 -29.43 5.25
CA THR A 21 -5.69 -28.48 6.20
C THR A 21 -5.88 -27.01 5.78
N THR A 22 -6.73 -26.74 4.76
CA THR A 22 -6.93 -25.37 4.28
C THR A 22 -7.82 -24.57 5.21
N PRO A 23 -7.49 -23.28 5.46
CA PRO A 23 -8.35 -22.42 6.25
C PRO A 23 -9.74 -22.29 5.60
N PRO A 24 -10.81 -22.17 6.40
CA PRO A 24 -12.15 -21.93 5.87
C PRO A 24 -12.14 -20.74 4.88
N LEU A 25 -12.86 -20.86 3.76
CA LEU A 25 -12.95 -19.81 2.76
C LEU A 25 -13.36 -18.48 3.37
N SER A 26 -14.26 -18.48 4.35
CA SER A 26 -14.65 -17.29 5.09
C SER A 26 -13.48 -16.56 5.76
N TRP A 27 -12.49 -17.29 6.28
CA TRP A 27 -11.29 -16.67 6.86
C TRP A 27 -10.42 -16.03 5.81
N LEU A 28 -10.22 -16.72 4.68
CA LEU A 28 -9.43 -16.18 3.56
C LEU A 28 -10.05 -14.90 3.00
N LEU A 29 -11.37 -14.89 2.85
CA LEU A 29 -12.10 -13.71 2.38
C LEU A 29 -12.00 -12.53 3.37
N ILE A 30 -12.17 -12.79 4.67
CA ILE A 30 -12.08 -11.75 5.70
C ILE A 30 -10.64 -11.21 5.80
N LEU A 31 -9.64 -12.10 5.87
CA LEU A 31 -8.24 -11.68 5.94
C LEU A 31 -7.82 -10.93 4.67
N GLY A 32 -8.30 -11.39 3.50
CA GLY A 32 -8.10 -10.68 2.23
C GLY A 32 -8.73 -9.29 2.24
N ALA A 33 -9.98 -9.17 2.68
CA ALA A 33 -10.67 -7.90 2.80
C ALA A 33 -9.95 -6.96 3.80
N LEU A 34 -9.49 -7.48 4.95
CA LEU A 34 -8.72 -6.71 5.91
C LEU A 34 -7.39 -6.20 5.32
N MET A 35 -6.71 -6.99 4.50
CA MET A 35 -5.49 -6.57 3.81
C MET A 35 -5.77 -5.54 2.69
N ALA A 36 -6.97 -5.55 2.13
CA ALA A 36 -7.38 -4.61 1.08
C ALA A 36 -7.75 -3.21 1.60
N PHE A 37 -7.84 -2.99 2.93
CA PHE A 37 -8.24 -1.69 3.49
C PHE A 37 -7.38 -0.53 2.98
N ALA A 38 -6.05 -0.68 2.99
CA ALA A 38 -5.16 0.38 2.53
C ALA A 38 -5.36 0.71 1.04
N PRO A 39 -5.22 -0.26 0.09
CA PRO A 39 -5.42 0.05 -1.33
C PRO A 39 -6.86 0.50 -1.63
N MET A 40 -7.89 -0.10 -1.04
CA MET A 40 -9.26 0.36 -1.24
C MET A 40 -9.45 1.81 -0.79
N SER A 41 -8.94 2.17 0.40
CA SER A 41 -9.07 3.52 0.93
C SER A 41 -8.20 4.56 0.20
N ILE A 42 -7.13 4.15 -0.46
CA ILE A 42 -6.26 5.02 -1.23
C ILE A 42 -6.79 5.16 -2.65
N ASP A 43 -7.01 4.03 -3.33
CA ASP A 43 -7.16 4.03 -4.78
C ASP A 43 -8.59 4.29 -5.25
N LEU A 44 -9.61 3.94 -4.42
CA LEU A 44 -11.02 4.10 -4.78
C LEU A 44 -11.41 5.58 -4.99
N TYR A 45 -10.82 6.50 -4.22
CA TYR A 45 -11.22 7.89 -4.27
C TYR A 45 -10.32 8.76 -5.17
N LEU A 46 -9.21 8.23 -5.70
CA LEU A 46 -8.30 8.97 -6.57
C LEU A 46 -9.00 9.67 -7.75
N PRO A 47 -9.93 9.02 -8.48
CA PRO A 47 -10.64 9.68 -9.58
C PRO A 47 -11.51 10.85 -9.10
N GLY A 48 -11.87 10.89 -7.82
CA GLY A 48 -12.70 11.94 -7.21
C GLY A 48 -11.93 13.18 -6.76
N LEU A 49 -10.59 13.16 -6.73
CA LEU A 49 -9.78 14.30 -6.24
C LEU A 49 -10.08 15.62 -6.97
N PRO A 50 -10.20 15.66 -8.30
CA PRO A 50 -10.57 16.88 -9.00
C PRO A 50 -11.96 17.43 -8.61
N ALA A 51 -12.94 16.54 -8.43
CA ALA A 51 -14.28 16.91 -7.98
C ALA A 51 -14.28 17.48 -6.55
N ILE A 52 -13.44 16.92 -5.67
CA ILE A 52 -13.25 17.43 -4.29
C ILE A 52 -12.61 18.83 -4.34
N ALA A 53 -11.60 19.04 -5.17
CA ALA A 53 -10.96 20.33 -5.37
C ALA A 53 -11.98 21.39 -5.83
N ALA A 54 -12.76 21.06 -6.84
CA ALA A 54 -13.79 21.95 -7.41
C ALA A 54 -14.87 22.30 -6.38
N GLU A 55 -15.37 21.31 -5.62
CA GLU A 55 -16.46 21.54 -4.67
C GLU A 55 -16.04 22.40 -3.47
N PHE A 56 -14.81 22.21 -2.96
CA PHE A 56 -14.31 23.00 -1.83
C PHE A 56 -13.61 24.31 -2.28
N GLY A 57 -13.49 24.58 -3.59
CA GLY A 57 -12.71 25.68 -4.08
C GLY A 57 -11.26 25.63 -3.62
N ALA A 58 -10.74 24.43 -3.41
CA ALA A 58 -9.41 24.19 -2.86
C ALA A 58 -8.38 23.99 -3.98
N ASP A 59 -7.17 24.51 -3.77
CA ASP A 59 -6.06 24.22 -4.66
C ASP A 59 -5.79 22.71 -4.71
N PRO A 60 -5.53 22.11 -5.89
CA PRO A 60 -5.18 20.67 -6.01
C PRO A 60 -4.07 20.22 -5.06
N SER A 61 -3.12 21.11 -4.72
CA SER A 61 -2.07 20.85 -3.72
C SER A 61 -2.65 20.53 -2.35
N VAL A 62 -3.62 21.30 -1.93
CA VAL A 62 -4.26 21.13 -0.61
C VAL A 62 -5.04 19.82 -0.57
N VAL A 63 -5.70 19.45 -1.69
CA VAL A 63 -6.42 18.18 -1.76
C VAL A 63 -5.48 16.97 -1.66
N GLN A 64 -4.27 17.06 -2.20
CA GLN A 64 -3.26 16.00 -2.09
C GLN A 64 -2.81 15.74 -0.64
N PHE A 65 -2.94 16.72 0.26
CA PHE A 65 -2.68 16.49 1.69
C PHE A 65 -3.67 15.50 2.33
N THR A 66 -4.81 15.24 1.72
CA THR A 66 -5.72 14.16 2.17
C THR A 66 -5.06 12.78 2.03
N LEU A 67 -4.20 12.56 1.01
CA LEU A 67 -3.39 11.35 0.87
C LEU A 67 -2.19 11.35 1.81
N ALA A 68 -1.47 12.48 1.91
CA ALA A 68 -0.34 12.59 2.83
C ALA A 68 -0.78 12.32 4.28
N SER A 69 -1.92 12.88 4.72
CA SER A 69 -2.48 12.64 6.05
C SER A 69 -2.87 11.17 6.26
N PHE A 70 -3.40 10.52 5.23
CA PHE A 70 -3.69 9.10 5.26
C PHE A 70 -2.42 8.26 5.43
N PHE A 71 -1.34 8.58 4.72
CA PHE A 71 -0.07 7.86 4.87
C PHE A 71 0.55 8.05 6.27
N ILE A 72 0.47 9.26 6.85
CA ILE A 72 0.85 9.48 8.26
C ILE A 72 0.03 8.59 9.19
N GLY A 73 -1.29 8.54 8.99
CA GLY A 73 -2.18 7.70 9.76
C GLY A 73 -1.82 6.22 9.66
N MET A 74 -1.49 5.73 8.46
CA MET A 74 -1.02 4.36 8.24
C MET A 74 0.31 4.09 8.96
N ALA A 75 1.28 5.02 8.88
CA ALA A 75 2.57 4.88 9.55
C ALA A 75 2.41 4.77 11.08
N LEU A 76 1.61 5.64 11.67
CA LEU A 76 1.32 5.62 13.12
C LEU A 76 0.51 4.38 13.51
N GLY A 77 -0.47 3.99 12.70
CA GLY A 77 -1.27 2.80 12.92
C GLY A 77 -0.42 1.52 12.98
N GLN A 78 0.63 1.39 12.18
CA GLN A 78 1.57 0.26 12.24
C GLN A 78 2.23 0.13 13.63
N VAL A 79 2.61 1.26 14.22
CA VAL A 79 3.26 1.29 15.54
C VAL A 79 2.27 0.97 16.66
N ILE A 80 1.03 1.40 16.54
CA ILE A 80 0.00 1.32 17.59
C ILE A 80 -0.65 -0.07 17.63
N HIS A 81 -1.11 -0.58 16.49
CA HIS A 81 -1.97 -1.78 16.46
C HIS A 81 -1.22 -3.08 16.71
N GLY A 82 0.08 -3.15 16.46
CA GLY A 82 0.90 -4.31 16.80
C GLY A 82 0.87 -4.61 18.31
N PRO A 83 1.38 -3.71 19.15
CA PRO A 83 1.38 -3.88 20.61
C PRO A 83 -0.02 -4.01 21.22
N LEU A 84 -1.04 -3.30 20.68
CA LEU A 84 -2.41 -3.43 21.15
C LEU A 84 -2.95 -4.85 20.90
N ALA A 85 -2.72 -5.40 19.71
CA ALA A 85 -3.16 -6.73 19.37
C ALA A 85 -2.41 -7.83 20.16
N ASP A 86 -1.16 -7.58 20.52
CA ASP A 86 -0.39 -8.50 21.35
C ASP A 86 -0.84 -8.44 22.83
N ARG A 87 -1.30 -7.29 23.31
CA ARG A 87 -1.75 -7.11 24.69
C ARG A 87 -3.19 -7.55 24.92
N TYR A 88 -4.11 -7.13 24.06
CA TYR A 88 -5.55 -7.31 24.28
C TYR A 88 -6.19 -8.44 23.47
N GLY A 89 -5.41 -9.16 22.65
CA GLY A 89 -5.92 -10.14 21.70
C GLY A 89 -6.18 -9.51 20.33
N ARG A 90 -6.58 -10.32 19.35
CA ARG A 90 -6.72 -9.87 17.95
C ARG A 90 -8.07 -9.18 17.69
N LYS A 91 -9.16 -9.71 18.30
CA LYS A 91 -10.52 -9.22 18.04
C LYS A 91 -10.81 -7.82 18.63
N PRO A 92 -10.49 -7.50 19.89
CA PRO A 92 -10.85 -6.20 20.46
C PRO A 92 -10.27 -5.01 19.68
N PRO A 93 -8.95 -4.97 19.31
CA PRO A 93 -8.44 -3.89 18.52
C PRO A 93 -9.00 -3.85 17.08
N LEU A 94 -9.40 -5.00 16.50
CA LEU A 94 -10.11 -5.02 15.22
C LEU A 94 -11.48 -4.37 15.31
N TYR A 95 -12.27 -4.68 16.35
CA TYR A 95 -13.59 -4.09 16.53
C TYR A 95 -13.50 -2.57 16.68
N VAL A 96 -12.59 -2.11 17.53
CA VAL A 96 -12.36 -0.68 17.75
C VAL A 96 -11.87 -0.02 16.45
N GLY A 97 -10.86 -0.58 15.80
CA GLY A 97 -10.29 -0.03 14.56
C GLY A 97 -11.32 0.02 13.44
N LEU A 98 -12.03 -1.08 13.17
CA LEU A 98 -13.03 -1.14 12.10
C LEU A 98 -14.24 -0.23 12.41
N GLY A 99 -14.68 -0.15 13.68
CA GLY A 99 -15.74 0.76 14.09
C GLY A 99 -15.37 2.23 13.85
N PHE A 100 -14.18 2.65 14.29
CA PHE A 100 -13.70 4.02 14.03
C PHE A 100 -13.43 4.26 12.54
N PHE A 101 -13.00 3.27 11.76
CA PHE A 101 -12.88 3.39 10.31
C PHE A 101 -14.23 3.69 9.65
N VAL A 102 -15.30 2.99 10.05
CA VAL A 102 -16.65 3.23 9.54
C VAL A 102 -17.10 4.65 9.89
N LEU A 103 -16.92 5.06 11.14
CA LEU A 103 -17.31 6.42 11.60
C LEU A 103 -16.51 7.51 10.85
N ALA A 104 -15.20 7.33 10.69
CA ALA A 104 -14.35 8.26 9.96
C ALA A 104 -14.72 8.31 8.47
N SER A 105 -15.06 7.17 7.86
CA SER A 105 -15.50 7.11 6.46
C SER A 105 -16.83 7.84 6.26
N VAL A 106 -17.81 7.64 7.15
CA VAL A 106 -19.05 8.41 7.15
C VAL A 106 -18.75 9.89 7.35
N GLY A 107 -17.88 10.25 8.30
CA GLY A 107 -17.44 11.63 8.50
C GLY A 107 -16.85 12.25 7.24
N CYS A 108 -15.98 11.53 6.51
CA CYS A 108 -15.43 11.98 5.24
C CYS A 108 -16.53 12.29 4.21
N ALA A 109 -17.57 11.46 4.13
CA ALA A 109 -18.70 11.69 3.21
C ALA A 109 -19.47 12.98 3.54
N PHE A 110 -19.50 13.40 4.81
CA PHE A 110 -20.18 14.60 5.28
C PHE A 110 -19.23 15.77 5.59
N ALA A 111 -17.96 15.69 5.17
CA ALA A 111 -17.01 16.78 5.36
C ALA A 111 -17.51 18.06 4.66
N SER A 112 -17.48 19.18 5.38
CA SER A 112 -17.94 20.51 4.90
C SER A 112 -16.81 21.36 4.34
N ASN A 113 -15.55 20.97 4.56
CA ASN A 113 -14.36 21.66 4.08
C ASN A 113 -13.18 20.72 3.98
N ILE A 114 -12.14 21.14 3.27
CA ILE A 114 -10.95 20.33 2.99
C ILE A 114 -10.15 19.98 4.24
N THR A 115 -10.07 20.87 5.22
CA THR A 115 -9.35 20.63 6.48
C THR A 115 -10.00 19.52 7.28
N THR A 116 -11.33 19.54 7.40
CA THR A 116 -12.08 18.46 8.05
C THR A 116 -11.86 17.13 7.33
N LEU A 117 -11.87 17.13 5.99
CA LEU A 117 -11.57 15.92 5.20
C LEU A 117 -10.16 15.40 5.48
N ILE A 118 -9.13 16.26 5.51
CA ILE A 118 -7.75 15.88 5.83
C ILE A 118 -7.65 15.20 7.21
N LEU A 119 -8.28 15.79 8.23
CA LEU A 119 -8.25 15.23 9.59
C LEU A 119 -8.99 13.89 9.68
N LEU A 120 -10.15 13.78 9.03
CA LEU A 120 -10.91 12.53 8.99
C LEU A 120 -10.20 11.43 8.20
N ARG A 121 -9.48 11.77 7.14
CA ARG A 121 -8.63 10.84 6.39
C ARG A 121 -7.48 10.29 7.24
N PHE A 122 -6.86 11.13 8.07
CA PHE A 122 -5.89 10.68 9.06
C PHE A 122 -6.52 9.68 10.04
N ALA A 123 -7.66 10.02 10.65
CA ALA A 123 -8.37 9.14 11.58
C ALA A 123 -8.79 7.82 10.92
N GLN A 124 -9.29 7.87 9.69
CA GLN A 124 -9.66 6.71 8.87
C GLN A 124 -8.46 5.77 8.66
N ALA A 125 -7.28 6.34 8.36
CA ALA A 125 -6.07 5.57 8.12
C ALA A 125 -5.51 4.90 9.38
N VAL A 126 -5.43 5.65 10.50
CA VAL A 126 -5.02 5.08 11.79
C VAL A 126 -5.91 3.89 12.13
N SER A 127 -7.22 4.06 11.99
CA SER A 127 -8.22 3.05 12.34
C SER A 127 -8.18 1.84 11.41
N GLY A 128 -8.14 2.06 10.08
CA GLY A 128 -8.10 1.00 9.06
C GLY A 128 -6.81 0.18 9.07
N CYS A 129 -5.71 0.76 9.57
CA CYS A 129 -4.43 0.06 9.72
C CYS A 129 -4.54 -1.17 10.64
N ALA A 130 -5.49 -1.18 11.58
CA ALA A 130 -5.78 -2.34 12.43
C ALA A 130 -6.03 -3.60 11.59
N GLY A 131 -6.82 -3.49 10.52
CA GLY A 131 -7.11 -4.61 9.61
C GLY A 131 -5.85 -5.24 9.05
N VAL A 132 -4.98 -4.41 8.46
CA VAL A 132 -3.74 -4.86 7.79
C VAL A 132 -2.75 -5.49 8.77
N VAL A 133 -2.55 -4.86 9.93
CA VAL A 133 -1.58 -5.34 10.94
C VAL A 133 -2.06 -6.64 11.58
N ILE A 134 -3.33 -6.68 11.97
CA ILE A 134 -3.89 -7.82 12.72
C ILE A 134 -4.13 -9.01 11.79
N ALA A 135 -4.51 -8.81 10.52
CA ALA A 135 -4.63 -9.90 9.56
C ALA A 135 -3.31 -10.70 9.43
N ARG A 136 -2.17 -10.00 9.38
CA ARG A 136 -0.84 -10.65 9.37
C ARG A 136 -0.57 -11.43 10.66
N ALA A 137 -0.98 -10.90 11.81
CA ALA A 137 -0.81 -11.56 13.10
C ALA A 137 -1.67 -12.82 13.18
N VAL A 138 -2.93 -12.79 12.73
CA VAL A 138 -3.84 -13.94 12.67
C VAL A 138 -3.27 -15.07 11.83
N VAL A 139 -2.72 -14.77 10.65
CA VAL A 139 -2.07 -15.77 9.79
C VAL A 139 -0.92 -16.45 10.53
N ARG A 140 -0.06 -15.66 11.16
CA ARG A 140 1.08 -16.19 11.93
C ARG A 140 0.67 -17.06 13.14
N ASP A 141 -0.44 -16.69 13.80
CA ASP A 141 -0.89 -17.36 15.03
C ASP A 141 -1.58 -18.70 14.75
N ARG A 142 -2.15 -18.88 13.55
CA ARG A 142 -3.03 -20.05 13.25
C ARG A 142 -2.45 -21.06 12.29
N PHE A 143 -1.46 -20.66 11.50
CA PHE A 143 -0.91 -21.51 10.45
C PHE A 143 0.58 -21.74 10.66
N ASP A 144 1.02 -22.97 10.36
CA ASP A 144 2.44 -23.31 10.28
C ASP A 144 3.12 -22.52 9.12
N ALA A 145 4.43 -22.55 9.04
CA ALA A 145 5.19 -21.79 8.05
C ALA A 145 4.77 -22.08 6.60
N HIS A 146 4.50 -23.36 6.28
CA HIS A 146 4.13 -23.77 4.93
C HIS A 146 2.72 -23.28 4.54
N THR A 147 1.74 -23.48 5.44
CA THR A 147 0.35 -23.03 5.23
C THR A 147 0.27 -21.49 5.23
N SER A 148 1.00 -20.82 6.12
CA SER A 148 1.12 -19.36 6.13
C SER A 148 1.60 -18.81 4.78
N ALA A 149 2.61 -19.45 4.15
CA ALA A 149 3.10 -19.03 2.85
C ALA A 149 2.01 -19.11 1.76
N LYS A 150 1.17 -20.16 1.78
CA LYS A 150 0.04 -20.31 0.85
C LYS A 150 -1.03 -19.25 1.11
N VAL A 151 -1.41 -19.01 2.37
CA VAL A 151 -2.37 -17.98 2.75
C VAL A 151 -1.86 -16.60 2.33
N TYR A 152 -0.60 -16.26 2.64
CA TYR A 152 -0.02 -14.97 2.19
C TYR A 152 -0.02 -14.82 0.68
N SER A 153 0.21 -15.89 -0.10
CA SER A 153 0.12 -15.83 -1.56
C SER A 153 -1.27 -15.43 -2.06
N LEU A 154 -2.33 -15.93 -1.41
CA LEU A 154 -3.71 -15.53 -1.72
C LEU A 154 -4.00 -14.10 -1.28
N LEU A 155 -3.54 -13.69 -0.10
CA LEU A 155 -3.69 -12.32 0.39
C LEU A 155 -2.97 -11.31 -0.51
N ILE A 156 -1.78 -11.65 -1.00
CA ILE A 156 -1.03 -10.84 -1.98
C ILE A 156 -1.80 -10.72 -3.30
N LEU A 157 -2.49 -11.78 -3.74
CA LEU A 157 -3.35 -11.70 -4.93
C LEU A 157 -4.48 -10.69 -4.73
N VAL A 158 -5.16 -10.73 -3.57
CA VAL A 158 -6.21 -9.76 -3.23
C VAL A 158 -5.65 -8.34 -3.19
N MET A 159 -4.49 -8.15 -2.52
CA MET A 159 -3.79 -6.86 -2.49
C MET A 159 -3.38 -6.36 -3.87
N GLY A 160 -3.03 -7.27 -4.79
CA GLY A 160 -2.67 -6.91 -6.16
C GLY A 160 -3.89 -6.55 -7.03
N LEU A 161 -5.04 -7.19 -6.80
CA LEU A 161 -6.27 -6.87 -7.52
C LEU A 161 -6.92 -5.56 -7.05
N ALA A 162 -6.79 -5.23 -5.78
CA ALA A 162 -7.40 -4.02 -5.21
C ALA A 162 -6.97 -2.72 -5.92
N PRO A 163 -5.68 -2.46 -6.21
CA PRO A 163 -5.26 -1.28 -6.98
C PRO A 163 -5.76 -1.25 -8.43
N ILE A 164 -6.15 -2.38 -8.99
CA ILE A 164 -6.77 -2.43 -10.32
C ILE A 164 -8.25 -2.07 -10.23
N LEU A 165 -8.95 -2.75 -9.31
CA LEU A 165 -10.40 -2.64 -9.20
C LEU A 165 -10.85 -1.33 -8.54
N ALA A 166 -10.11 -0.84 -7.54
CA ALA A 166 -10.53 0.30 -6.75
C ALA A 166 -10.66 1.61 -7.57
N PRO A 167 -9.67 2.06 -8.36
CA PRO A 167 -9.84 3.27 -9.16
C PRO A 167 -10.92 3.12 -10.23
N PHE A 168 -11.09 1.89 -10.75
CA PHE A 168 -12.14 1.59 -11.72
C PHE A 168 -13.54 1.74 -11.09
N LEU A 169 -13.74 1.14 -9.93
CA LEU A 169 -14.99 1.28 -9.17
C LEU A 169 -15.23 2.73 -8.75
N GLY A 170 -14.17 3.44 -8.31
CA GLY A 170 -14.25 4.85 -7.97
C GLY A 170 -14.71 5.72 -9.14
N GLY A 171 -14.10 5.52 -10.32
CA GLY A 171 -14.51 6.21 -11.53
C GLY A 171 -15.95 5.92 -11.96
N TRP A 172 -16.41 4.67 -11.77
CA TRP A 172 -17.79 4.28 -12.03
C TRP A 172 -18.78 4.90 -11.06
N ILE A 173 -18.46 4.96 -9.77
CA ILE A 173 -19.30 5.63 -8.78
C ILE A 173 -19.52 7.10 -9.19
N LEU A 174 -18.50 7.78 -9.70
CA LEU A 174 -18.57 9.18 -10.12
C LEU A 174 -19.47 9.42 -11.33
N LEU A 175 -19.81 8.40 -12.11
CA LEU A 175 -20.79 8.52 -13.21
C LEU A 175 -22.22 8.72 -12.69
N PHE A 176 -22.53 8.19 -11.52
CA PHE A 176 -23.90 8.13 -11.00
C PHE A 176 -24.09 8.91 -9.68
N ALA A 177 -22.98 9.25 -9.01
CA ALA A 177 -23.02 9.88 -7.69
C ALA A 177 -21.83 10.82 -7.48
N SER A 178 -21.88 11.63 -6.41
CA SER A 178 -20.78 12.49 -6.02
C SER A 178 -19.63 11.68 -5.38
N TRP A 179 -18.46 12.30 -5.24
CA TRP A 179 -17.30 11.74 -4.55
C TRP A 179 -17.61 11.28 -3.11
N ARG A 180 -18.64 11.83 -2.47
CA ARG A 180 -19.11 11.43 -1.15
C ARG A 180 -19.56 9.97 -1.09
N ALA A 181 -20.17 9.49 -2.17
CA ALA A 181 -20.60 8.10 -2.27
C ALA A 181 -19.44 7.10 -2.20
N ILE A 182 -18.23 7.52 -2.61
CA ILE A 182 -17.01 6.71 -2.47
C ILE A 182 -16.72 6.43 -0.99
N PHE A 183 -16.81 7.45 -0.14
CA PHE A 183 -16.59 7.27 1.30
C PHE A 183 -17.71 6.46 1.98
N LEU A 184 -18.96 6.58 1.50
CA LEU A 184 -20.05 5.70 1.96
C LEU A 184 -19.82 4.25 1.54
N ALA A 185 -19.31 4.01 0.34
CA ALA A 185 -18.90 2.67 -0.10
C ALA A 185 -17.78 2.10 0.78
N LEU A 186 -16.78 2.93 1.17
CA LEU A 186 -15.75 2.53 2.13
C LEU A 186 -16.32 2.25 3.53
N ALA A 187 -17.31 3.04 3.99
CA ALA A 187 -17.99 2.78 5.25
C ALA A 187 -18.73 1.44 5.21
N LEU A 188 -19.44 1.14 4.12
CA LEU A 188 -20.12 -0.13 3.91
C LEU A 188 -19.13 -1.30 3.87
N PHE A 189 -17.99 -1.14 3.17
CA PHE A 189 -16.92 -2.12 3.15
C PHE A 189 -16.37 -2.38 4.56
N GLY A 190 -16.11 -1.33 5.33
CA GLY A 190 -15.66 -1.43 6.73
C GLY A 190 -16.67 -2.15 7.62
N LEU A 191 -17.97 -1.84 7.46
CA LEU A 191 -19.06 -2.50 8.19
C LEU A 191 -19.16 -3.98 7.82
N ALA A 192 -19.07 -4.32 6.55
CA ALA A 192 -19.07 -5.71 6.09
C ALA A 192 -17.89 -6.50 6.69
N CYS A 193 -16.70 -5.89 6.75
CA CYS A 193 -15.53 -6.50 7.40
C CYS A 193 -15.75 -6.65 8.92
N LEU A 194 -16.35 -5.66 9.59
CA LEU A 194 -16.67 -5.71 11.03
C LEU A 194 -17.61 -6.88 11.34
N VAL A 195 -18.68 -7.02 10.55
CA VAL A 195 -19.64 -8.14 10.67
C VAL A 195 -18.96 -9.46 10.36
N GLY A 196 -18.12 -9.52 9.33
CA GLY A 196 -17.34 -10.70 8.98
C GLY A 196 -16.40 -11.15 10.10
N VAL A 197 -15.65 -10.24 10.70
CA VAL A 197 -14.80 -10.49 11.86
C VAL A 197 -15.62 -10.99 13.05
N TRP A 198 -16.76 -10.36 13.33
CA TRP A 198 -17.64 -10.76 14.42
C TRP A 198 -18.17 -12.18 14.23
N ARG A 199 -18.63 -12.52 13.04
CA ARG A 199 -19.34 -13.79 12.73
C ARG A 199 -18.42 -14.98 12.53
N TYR A 200 -17.24 -14.76 11.91
CA TYR A 200 -16.44 -15.86 11.38
C TYR A 200 -15.00 -15.92 11.90
N LEU A 201 -14.43 -14.81 12.39
CA LEU A 201 -13.05 -14.84 12.88
C LEU A 201 -13.04 -15.12 14.39
N PRO A 202 -12.47 -16.26 14.86
CA PRO A 202 -12.30 -16.50 16.30
C PRO A 202 -11.15 -15.65 16.86
N GLU A 203 -11.06 -15.57 18.20
CA GLU A 203 -9.84 -15.06 18.82
C GLU A 203 -8.69 -16.05 18.57
N THR A 204 -7.57 -15.55 18.08
CA THR A 204 -6.45 -16.40 17.67
C THR A 204 -5.22 -16.28 18.56
N ARG A 205 -5.21 -15.32 19.49
CA ARG A 205 -4.10 -15.18 20.44
C ARG A 205 -4.01 -16.46 21.31
N PRO A 206 -2.82 -17.09 21.41
CA PRO A 206 -2.62 -18.21 22.32
C PRO A 206 -2.83 -17.76 23.78
N GLY A 207 -3.74 -18.42 24.50
CA GLY A 207 -4.14 -18.03 25.86
C GLY A 207 -3.04 -18.06 26.92
N ASN A 208 -1.95 -18.82 26.68
CA ASN A 208 -0.86 -19.05 27.64
C ASN A 208 0.43 -18.30 27.34
N VAL A 209 0.45 -17.45 26.32
CA VAL A 209 1.64 -16.63 26.05
C VAL A 209 1.53 -15.34 26.88
N PRO A 210 2.41 -15.13 27.87
CA PRO A 210 2.48 -13.84 28.55
C PRO A 210 2.56 -12.74 27.50
N ALA A 211 1.95 -11.58 27.77
CA ALA A 211 2.10 -10.43 26.90
C ALA A 211 3.60 -10.09 26.87
N THR A 212 4.32 -10.68 25.88
CA THR A 212 5.77 -10.55 25.71
C THR A 212 6.15 -9.16 25.22
N GLY A 213 5.15 -8.31 24.98
CA GLY A 213 5.36 -6.93 24.59
C GLY A 213 5.50 -6.01 25.78
N GLY A 214 6.68 -5.48 26.01
CA GLY A 214 6.93 -4.39 26.97
C GLY A 214 6.27 -3.07 26.56
N GLY A 215 5.08 -3.10 25.95
CA GLY A 215 4.35 -1.93 25.47
C GLY A 215 5.06 -1.18 24.32
N ILE A 216 4.53 -0.01 23.96
CA ILE A 216 5.08 0.86 22.90
C ILE A 216 6.55 1.23 23.16
N GLY A 217 6.93 1.46 24.42
CA GLY A 217 8.31 1.81 24.78
C GLY A 217 9.34 0.70 24.45
N ALA A 218 8.97 -0.58 24.64
CA ALA A 218 9.85 -1.70 24.24
C ALA A 218 9.94 -1.82 22.71
N ALA A 219 8.84 -1.62 22.00
CA ALA A 219 8.83 -1.60 20.53
C ALA A 219 9.76 -0.48 20.00
N LEU A 220 9.66 0.73 20.54
CA LEU A 220 10.53 1.86 20.17
C LEU A 220 12.01 1.57 20.44
N ARG A 221 12.34 0.87 21.54
CA ARG A 221 13.71 0.47 21.83
C ARG A 221 14.24 -0.51 20.79
N VAL A 222 13.43 -1.51 20.41
CA VAL A 222 13.77 -2.46 19.34
C VAL A 222 13.93 -1.74 18.00
N TYR A 223 13.07 -0.79 17.68
CA TYR A 223 13.21 0.05 16.48
C TYR A 223 14.51 0.83 16.46
N GLY A 224 14.91 1.44 17.59
CA GLY A 224 16.20 2.13 17.72
C GLY A 224 17.41 1.20 17.50
N GLN A 225 17.32 -0.07 17.95
CA GLN A 225 18.35 -1.07 17.69
C GLN A 225 18.41 -1.49 16.21
N LEU A 226 17.25 -1.68 15.58
CA LEU A 226 17.16 -2.04 14.17
C LEU A 226 17.70 -0.92 13.26
N LEU A 227 17.41 0.34 13.56
CA LEU A 227 17.91 1.49 12.81
C LEU A 227 19.44 1.68 12.92
N ARG A 228 20.08 1.13 13.97
CA ARG A 228 21.54 1.12 14.08
C ARG A 228 22.20 0.04 13.21
N ASP A 229 21.45 -0.98 12.79
CA ASP A 229 21.93 -1.97 11.83
C ASP A 229 21.93 -1.38 10.43
N ARG A 230 23.14 -1.08 9.91
CA ARG A 230 23.34 -0.45 8.61
C ARG A 230 22.73 -1.27 7.46
N ARG A 231 22.84 -2.60 7.51
CA ARG A 231 22.29 -3.47 6.46
C ARG A 231 20.76 -3.44 6.48
N PHE A 232 20.16 -3.62 7.67
CA PHE A 232 18.72 -3.53 7.82
C PHE A 232 18.19 -2.18 7.31
N THR A 233 18.78 -1.08 7.78
CA THR A 233 18.36 0.28 7.43
C THR A 233 18.58 0.56 5.95
N GLY A 234 19.68 0.08 5.35
CA GLY A 234 19.96 0.24 3.94
C GLY A 234 18.92 -0.44 3.05
N TYR A 235 18.58 -1.71 3.34
CA TYR A 235 17.54 -2.40 2.60
C TYR A 235 16.14 -1.81 2.86
N ALA A 236 15.81 -1.47 4.09
CA ALA A 236 14.53 -0.88 4.44
C ALA A 236 14.31 0.47 3.74
N LEU A 237 15.33 1.33 3.70
CA LEU A 237 15.28 2.62 3.01
C LEU A 237 15.27 2.46 1.48
N ALA A 238 16.06 1.53 0.92
CA ALA A 238 16.05 1.28 -0.52
C ALA A 238 14.66 0.87 -1.01
N GLY A 239 14.00 -0.08 -0.32
CA GLY A 239 12.63 -0.47 -0.61
C GLY A 239 11.63 0.64 -0.30
N GLY A 240 11.82 1.36 0.81
CA GLY A 240 10.97 2.45 1.26
C GLY A 240 10.93 3.62 0.28
N PHE A 241 12.08 4.10 -0.19
CA PHE A 241 12.15 5.18 -1.17
C PHE A 241 11.61 4.75 -2.54
N THR A 242 11.91 3.55 -3.02
CA THR A 242 11.34 3.06 -4.29
C THR A 242 9.81 3.04 -4.22
N GLN A 243 9.25 2.57 -3.10
CA GLN A 243 7.82 2.56 -2.88
C GLN A 243 7.23 3.95 -2.68
N ALA A 244 7.98 4.88 -2.07
CA ALA A 244 7.57 6.27 -1.95
C ALA A 244 7.41 6.97 -3.31
N GLY A 245 8.26 6.64 -4.29
CA GLY A 245 8.07 7.10 -5.67
C GLY A 245 6.78 6.55 -6.30
N MET A 246 6.38 5.31 -6.00
CA MET A 246 5.06 4.80 -6.38
C MET A 246 3.93 5.60 -5.71
N PHE A 247 4.07 5.96 -4.43
CA PHE A 247 3.07 6.79 -3.74
C PHE A 247 3.05 8.24 -4.26
N ALA A 248 4.18 8.78 -4.71
CA ALA A 248 4.24 10.06 -5.43
C ALA A 248 3.44 10.00 -6.74
N TYR A 249 3.56 8.89 -7.51
CA TYR A 249 2.70 8.62 -8.66
C TYR A 249 1.23 8.56 -8.27
N ILE A 250 0.87 7.77 -7.24
CA ILE A 250 -0.52 7.64 -6.77
C ILE A 250 -1.11 9.02 -6.43
N THR A 251 -0.33 9.87 -5.76
CA THR A 251 -0.76 11.21 -5.36
C THR A 251 -0.89 12.18 -6.53
N GLY A 252 0.07 12.16 -7.46
CA GLY A 252 0.14 13.13 -8.56
C GLY A 252 -0.68 12.75 -9.78
N SER A 253 -0.89 11.43 -10.02
CA SER A 253 -1.50 10.96 -11.26
C SER A 253 -2.94 11.42 -11.52
N PRO A 254 -3.84 11.60 -10.53
CA PRO A 254 -5.16 12.13 -10.81
C PRO A 254 -5.09 13.55 -11.42
N HIS A 255 -4.30 14.42 -10.82
CA HIS A 255 -4.10 15.77 -11.36
C HIS A 255 -3.43 15.73 -12.75
N VAL A 256 -2.36 14.94 -12.90
CA VAL A 256 -1.66 14.86 -14.19
C VAL A 256 -2.57 14.27 -15.27
N PHE A 257 -3.23 13.14 -15.02
CA PHE A 257 -4.01 12.46 -16.07
C PHE A 257 -5.35 13.13 -16.34
N ILE A 258 -6.09 13.52 -15.28
CA ILE A 258 -7.44 14.06 -15.42
C ILE A 258 -7.40 15.56 -15.73
N ASP A 259 -6.73 16.36 -14.87
CA ASP A 259 -6.78 17.83 -15.01
C ASP A 259 -5.88 18.35 -16.15
N LEU A 260 -4.61 17.86 -16.25
CA LEU A 260 -3.66 18.37 -17.25
C LEU A 260 -3.83 17.73 -18.63
N TYR A 261 -4.06 16.40 -18.68
CA TYR A 261 -4.21 15.69 -19.96
C TYR A 261 -5.65 15.38 -20.35
N GLY A 262 -6.65 15.81 -19.57
CA GLY A 262 -8.07 15.71 -19.90
C GLY A 262 -8.62 14.29 -19.96
N VAL A 263 -7.98 13.30 -19.30
CA VAL A 263 -8.49 11.93 -19.24
C VAL A 263 -9.78 11.91 -18.41
N PRO A 264 -10.91 11.42 -18.95
CA PRO A 264 -12.13 11.30 -18.18
C PRO A 264 -11.92 10.47 -16.89
N ALA A 265 -12.49 10.92 -15.76
CA ALA A 265 -12.30 10.27 -14.46
C ALA A 265 -12.64 8.75 -14.47
N HIS A 266 -13.67 8.36 -15.25
CA HIS A 266 -14.05 6.94 -15.41
C HIS A 266 -13.06 6.13 -16.28
N HIS A 267 -12.21 6.78 -17.07
CA HIS A 267 -11.14 6.11 -17.82
C HIS A 267 -9.81 6.08 -17.04
N TYR A 268 -9.65 6.89 -16.00
CA TYR A 268 -8.45 6.90 -15.15
C TYR A 268 -8.06 5.50 -14.66
N GLY A 269 -9.06 4.69 -14.28
CA GLY A 269 -8.86 3.33 -13.81
C GLY A 269 -8.15 2.42 -14.81
N TRP A 270 -8.29 2.63 -16.12
CA TRP A 270 -7.58 1.85 -17.14
C TRP A 270 -6.08 2.12 -17.14
N LEU A 271 -5.67 3.39 -17.06
CA LEU A 271 -4.26 3.77 -17.01
C LEU A 271 -3.61 3.32 -15.71
N PHE A 272 -4.32 3.51 -14.61
CA PHE A 272 -3.85 3.06 -13.29
C PHE A 272 -3.74 1.52 -13.24
N GLY A 273 -4.74 0.83 -13.77
CA GLY A 273 -4.78 -0.63 -13.86
C GLY A 273 -3.66 -1.21 -14.71
N LEU A 274 -3.32 -0.59 -15.84
CA LEU A 274 -2.18 -1.00 -16.68
C LEU A 274 -0.88 -0.99 -15.87
N ASN A 275 -0.64 0.07 -15.12
CA ASN A 275 0.52 0.20 -14.25
C ASN A 275 0.51 -0.86 -13.13
N ALA A 276 -0.64 -1.12 -12.53
CA ALA A 276 -0.79 -2.16 -11.50
C ALA A 276 -0.54 -3.56 -12.05
N VAL A 277 -0.99 -3.86 -13.26
CA VAL A 277 -0.70 -5.13 -13.95
C VAL A 277 0.80 -5.29 -14.16
N GLY A 278 1.50 -4.23 -14.60
CA GLY A 278 2.97 -4.25 -14.75
C GLY A 278 3.70 -4.57 -13.44
N LEU A 279 3.28 -3.94 -12.34
CA LEU A 279 3.82 -4.18 -11.00
C LEU A 279 3.57 -5.63 -10.53
N ILE A 280 2.37 -6.15 -10.74
CA ILE A 280 2.03 -7.53 -10.36
C ILE A 280 2.82 -8.53 -11.22
N ALA A 281 2.86 -8.34 -12.54
CA ALA A 281 3.57 -9.21 -13.46
C ALA A 281 5.07 -9.28 -13.12
N SER A 282 5.69 -8.13 -12.83
CA SER A 282 7.10 -8.07 -12.42
C SER A 282 7.35 -8.76 -11.09
N SER A 283 6.45 -8.61 -10.11
CA SER A 283 6.53 -9.31 -8.82
C SER A 283 6.40 -10.84 -8.98
N GLN A 284 5.54 -11.32 -9.90
CA GLN A 284 5.44 -12.75 -10.21
C GLN A 284 6.68 -13.26 -10.97
N TYR A 285 7.21 -12.47 -11.89
CA TYR A 285 8.44 -12.81 -12.60
C TYR A 285 9.66 -12.83 -11.66
N ASN A 286 9.71 -11.92 -10.69
CA ASN A 286 10.72 -11.92 -9.63
C ASN A 286 10.83 -13.27 -8.92
N ARG A 287 9.70 -13.93 -8.64
CA ARG A 287 9.70 -15.26 -8.02
C ARG A 287 10.41 -16.31 -8.86
N ARG A 288 10.35 -16.21 -10.20
CA ARG A 288 11.09 -17.10 -11.10
C ARG A 288 12.60 -16.79 -11.11
N LEU A 289 12.96 -15.49 -11.09
CA LEU A 289 14.36 -15.07 -11.02
C LEU A 289 15.06 -15.57 -9.76
N LEU A 290 14.36 -15.54 -8.63
CA LEU A 290 14.88 -15.98 -7.34
C LEU A 290 15.15 -17.49 -7.24
N GLN A 291 14.76 -18.28 -8.24
CA GLN A 291 15.17 -19.69 -8.36
C GLN A 291 16.64 -19.83 -8.82
N HIS A 292 17.19 -18.82 -9.46
CA HIS A 292 18.52 -18.84 -10.08
C HIS A 292 19.44 -17.71 -9.59
N GLU A 293 18.88 -16.67 -8.96
CA GLU A 293 19.62 -15.49 -8.53
C GLU A 293 19.31 -15.15 -7.06
N SER A 294 20.28 -14.50 -6.39
CA SER A 294 20.07 -13.99 -5.04
C SER A 294 19.16 -12.75 -5.04
N ALA A 295 18.38 -12.57 -3.97
CA ALA A 295 17.53 -11.39 -3.79
C ALA A 295 18.31 -10.08 -3.85
N ASP A 296 19.57 -10.06 -3.37
CA ASP A 296 20.44 -8.89 -3.43
C ASP A 296 20.88 -8.56 -4.87
N SER A 297 21.20 -9.57 -5.68
CA SER A 297 21.57 -9.38 -7.10
C SER A 297 20.41 -8.76 -7.90
N VAL A 298 19.20 -9.31 -7.71
CA VAL A 298 17.99 -8.79 -8.36
C VAL A 298 17.70 -7.36 -7.90
N LEU A 299 17.78 -7.08 -6.58
CA LEU A 299 17.56 -5.76 -6.00
C LEU A 299 18.54 -4.73 -6.59
N ARG A 300 19.82 -5.05 -6.66
CA ARG A 300 20.87 -4.17 -7.19
C ARG A 300 20.60 -3.77 -8.64
N ARG A 301 20.21 -4.74 -9.46
CA ARG A 301 19.84 -4.50 -10.86
C ARG A 301 18.56 -3.67 -10.99
N ALA A 302 17.53 -4.02 -10.21
CA ALA A 302 16.26 -3.31 -10.21
C ALA A 302 16.40 -1.86 -9.76
N ASN A 303 17.23 -1.56 -8.74
CA ASN A 303 17.50 -0.19 -8.31
C ASN A 303 18.14 0.67 -9.42
N ARG A 304 18.96 0.11 -10.29
CA ARG A 304 19.51 0.85 -11.45
C ARG A 304 18.41 1.20 -12.45
N TRP A 305 17.49 0.26 -12.70
CA TRP A 305 16.31 0.51 -13.55
C TRP A 305 15.38 1.54 -12.94
N THR A 306 15.20 1.54 -11.62
CA THR A 306 14.41 2.54 -10.89
C THR A 306 14.98 3.95 -11.12
N VAL A 307 16.31 4.12 -10.99
CA VAL A 307 16.98 5.40 -11.24
C VAL A 307 16.83 5.81 -12.70
N PHE A 308 17.14 4.89 -13.63
CA PHE A 308 17.03 5.17 -15.06
C PHE A 308 15.62 5.63 -15.45
N ALA A 309 14.59 4.88 -15.02
CA ALA A 309 13.20 5.20 -15.32
C ALA A 309 12.75 6.52 -14.68
N GLY A 310 13.17 6.79 -13.43
CA GLY A 310 12.88 8.06 -12.76
C GLY A 310 13.51 9.26 -13.47
N LEU A 311 14.78 9.17 -13.87
CA LEU A 311 15.46 10.23 -14.61
C LEU A 311 14.88 10.41 -16.02
N LEU A 312 14.53 9.32 -16.69
CA LEU A 312 13.86 9.40 -18.00
C LEU A 312 12.48 10.06 -17.89
N LEU A 313 11.72 9.72 -16.84
CA LEU A 313 10.43 10.36 -16.54
C LEU A 313 10.59 11.87 -16.33
N LEU A 314 11.60 12.25 -15.54
CA LEU A 314 11.92 13.65 -15.31
C LEU A 314 12.32 14.37 -16.61
N ALA A 315 13.17 13.75 -17.44
CA ALA A 315 13.56 14.33 -18.72
C ALA A 315 12.35 14.54 -19.65
N VAL A 316 11.46 13.56 -19.76
CA VAL A 316 10.22 13.66 -20.55
C VAL A 316 9.32 14.79 -20.01
N ALA A 317 9.18 14.91 -18.69
CA ALA A 317 8.38 15.95 -18.06
C ALA A 317 8.96 17.37 -18.28
N VAL A 318 10.30 17.51 -18.26
CA VAL A 318 10.99 18.79 -18.54
C VAL A 318 10.86 19.18 -20.01
N MET A 319 11.01 18.23 -20.92
CA MET A 319 10.94 18.50 -22.38
C MET A 319 9.52 18.76 -22.85
N GLY A 320 8.50 18.31 -22.14
CA GLY A 320 7.10 18.43 -22.53
C GLY A 320 6.72 17.66 -23.81
N TRP A 321 7.55 16.71 -24.25
CA TRP A 321 7.39 16.01 -25.52
C TRP A 321 6.38 14.86 -25.43
N GLY A 322 5.59 14.70 -26.52
CA GLY A 322 4.79 13.51 -26.82
C GLY A 322 3.56 13.30 -25.93
N GLY A 323 3.27 14.26 -25.04
CA GLY A 323 2.06 14.20 -24.20
C GLY A 323 2.02 13.00 -23.25
N LEU A 324 0.80 12.62 -22.87
CA LEU A 324 0.58 11.53 -21.91
C LEU A 324 1.17 10.16 -22.33
N PRO A 325 1.08 9.70 -23.61
CA PRO A 325 1.63 8.39 -23.99
C PRO A 325 3.15 8.26 -23.74
N VAL A 326 3.91 9.32 -24.02
CA VAL A 326 5.36 9.31 -23.81
C VAL A 326 5.70 9.37 -22.31
N LEU A 327 4.90 10.07 -21.51
CA LEU A 327 5.06 10.11 -20.05
C LEU A 327 4.78 8.74 -19.39
N LEU A 328 3.81 7.99 -19.92
CA LEU A 328 3.43 6.68 -19.37
C LEU A 328 4.53 5.64 -19.50
N VAL A 329 5.39 5.68 -20.53
CA VAL A 329 6.43 4.68 -20.74
C VAL A 329 7.46 4.62 -19.60
N PRO A 330 8.18 5.71 -19.26
CA PRO A 330 9.11 5.67 -18.13
C PRO A 330 8.41 5.47 -16.78
N LEU A 331 7.19 5.96 -16.62
CA LEU A 331 6.39 5.73 -15.44
C LEU A 331 6.07 4.24 -15.27
N PHE A 332 5.66 3.55 -16.32
CA PHE A 332 5.42 2.11 -16.32
C PHE A 332 6.69 1.33 -15.97
N ILE A 333 7.85 1.69 -16.57
CA ILE A 333 9.15 1.05 -16.26
C ILE A 333 9.51 1.23 -14.78
N TYR A 334 9.27 2.44 -14.22
CA TYR A 334 9.49 2.69 -12.80
C TYR A 334 8.63 1.77 -11.93
N LEU A 335 7.33 1.67 -12.21
CA LEU A 335 6.39 0.86 -11.42
C LEU A 335 6.66 -0.65 -11.57
N VAL A 336 7.06 -1.11 -12.75
CA VAL A 336 7.57 -2.47 -12.95
C VAL A 336 8.80 -2.73 -12.07
N SER A 337 9.71 -1.76 -11.93
CA SER A 337 10.89 -1.90 -11.08
C SER A 337 10.55 -2.02 -9.59
N VAL A 338 9.45 -1.41 -9.13
CA VAL A 338 8.95 -1.56 -7.75
C VAL A 338 8.60 -3.01 -7.43
N GLY A 339 8.01 -3.75 -8.38
CA GLY A 339 7.68 -5.17 -8.21
C GLY A 339 8.90 -6.08 -7.99
N PHE A 340 10.09 -5.65 -8.41
CA PHE A 340 11.35 -6.33 -8.09
C PHE A 340 11.98 -5.78 -6.81
N THR A 341 11.98 -4.47 -6.60
CA THR A 341 12.71 -3.84 -5.49
C THR A 341 12.06 -4.10 -4.14
N ALA A 342 10.74 -3.91 -4.02
CA ALA A 342 10.04 -4.00 -2.74
C ALA A 342 10.15 -5.39 -2.07
N PRO A 343 9.85 -6.52 -2.73
CA PRO A 343 9.93 -7.82 -2.09
C PRO A 343 11.37 -8.22 -1.76
N ASN A 344 12.34 -7.90 -2.62
CA ASN A 344 13.74 -8.26 -2.40
C ASN A 344 14.39 -7.41 -1.30
N ALA A 345 14.07 -6.12 -1.22
CA ALA A 345 14.50 -5.25 -0.12
C ALA A 345 13.95 -5.76 1.22
N MET A 346 12.67 -6.11 1.28
CA MET A 346 12.03 -6.65 2.49
C MET A 346 12.65 -7.99 2.90
N ALA A 347 12.85 -8.91 1.95
CA ALA A 347 13.47 -10.20 2.22
C ALA A 347 14.88 -10.06 2.79
N ASN A 348 15.72 -9.22 2.18
CA ASN A 348 17.08 -8.98 2.66
C ASN A 348 17.10 -8.25 4.02
N ALA A 349 16.23 -7.28 4.25
CA ALA A 349 16.11 -6.59 5.53
C ALA A 349 15.74 -7.56 6.68
N LEU A 350 14.87 -8.52 6.42
CA LEU A 350 14.39 -9.48 7.42
C LEU A 350 15.31 -10.70 7.60
N ALA A 351 16.22 -10.97 6.67
CA ALA A 351 17.02 -12.22 6.61
C ALA A 351 17.75 -12.55 7.91
N HIS A 352 18.21 -11.54 8.65
CA HIS A 352 18.97 -11.72 9.89
C HIS A 352 18.22 -11.30 11.17
N GLN A 353 16.90 -11.06 11.07
CA GLN A 353 16.15 -10.50 12.19
C GLN A 353 15.41 -11.55 13.07
N GLY A 354 15.38 -12.84 12.68
CA GLY A 354 14.91 -13.96 13.49
C GLY A 354 13.76 -13.64 14.46
N ALA A 355 14.04 -13.68 15.77
CA ALA A 355 13.08 -13.39 16.83
C ALA A 355 12.49 -11.95 16.78
N ARG A 356 13.11 -11.02 16.06
CA ARG A 356 12.66 -9.62 15.92
C ARG A 356 11.93 -9.35 14.60
N ALA A 357 11.68 -10.39 13.79
CA ALA A 357 11.09 -10.24 12.43
C ALA A 357 9.75 -9.51 12.45
N GLY A 358 8.92 -9.69 13.48
CA GLY A 358 7.66 -8.94 13.63
C GLY A 358 7.86 -7.44 13.80
N SER A 359 8.74 -7.03 14.73
CA SER A 359 9.09 -5.62 14.95
C SER A 359 9.82 -5.03 13.74
N ALA A 360 10.69 -5.79 13.10
CA ALA A 360 11.40 -5.37 11.89
C ALA A 360 10.41 -5.13 10.73
N SER A 361 9.44 -6.01 10.51
CA SER A 361 8.40 -5.84 9.49
C SER A 361 7.51 -4.61 9.78
N ALA A 362 7.14 -4.38 11.03
CA ALA A 362 6.38 -3.20 11.43
C ALA A 362 7.18 -1.91 11.20
N LEU A 363 8.48 -1.90 11.55
CA LEU A 363 9.35 -0.75 11.31
C LEU A 363 9.52 -0.46 9.80
N ILE A 364 9.69 -1.50 8.96
CA ILE A 364 9.74 -1.35 7.50
C ILE A 364 8.45 -0.69 7.01
N GLY A 365 7.27 -1.17 7.44
CA GLY A 365 5.99 -0.56 7.06
C GLY A 365 5.86 0.89 7.52
N THR A 366 6.30 1.21 8.75
CA THR A 366 6.33 2.58 9.28
C THR A 366 7.24 3.48 8.44
N LEU A 367 8.45 3.01 8.08
CA LEU A 367 9.37 3.77 7.23
C LEU A 367 8.79 3.97 5.82
N GLN A 368 8.18 2.94 5.22
CA GLN A 368 7.57 3.02 3.91
C GLN A 368 6.48 4.10 3.85
N PHE A 369 5.53 4.07 4.79
CA PHE A 369 4.47 5.08 4.83
C PHE A 369 4.98 6.45 5.30
N GLY A 370 5.97 6.51 6.17
CA GLY A 370 6.60 7.75 6.58
C GLY A 370 7.28 8.48 5.41
N VAL A 371 8.08 7.75 4.61
CA VAL A 371 8.72 8.32 3.41
C VAL A 371 7.67 8.63 2.33
N ALA A 372 6.64 7.78 2.20
CA ALA A 372 5.51 8.03 1.29
C ALA A 372 4.77 9.34 1.64
N THR A 373 4.62 9.64 2.93
CA THR A 373 4.05 10.92 3.38
C THR A 373 4.85 12.11 2.87
N VAL A 374 6.18 12.07 3.04
CA VAL A 374 7.06 13.14 2.59
C VAL A 374 7.00 13.28 1.07
N ALA A 375 7.08 12.17 0.34
CA ALA A 375 6.98 12.18 -1.12
C ALA A 375 5.62 12.74 -1.61
N SER A 376 4.52 12.31 -1.00
CA SER A 376 3.17 12.80 -1.32
C SER A 376 3.02 14.30 -1.03
N ALA A 377 3.51 14.75 0.13
CA ALA A 377 3.49 16.17 0.49
C ALA A 377 4.33 17.03 -0.48
N LEU A 378 5.52 16.54 -0.88
CA LEU A 378 6.37 17.23 -1.85
C LEU A 378 5.70 17.37 -3.22
N VAL A 379 4.99 16.35 -3.70
CA VAL A 379 4.20 16.45 -4.94
C VAL A 379 3.18 17.57 -4.83
N GLY A 380 2.48 17.67 -3.70
CA GLY A 380 1.54 18.76 -3.44
C GLY A 380 2.21 20.14 -3.39
N LEU A 381 3.31 20.27 -2.65
CA LEU A 381 3.97 21.57 -2.42
C LEU A 381 4.69 22.15 -3.63
N LEU A 382 5.15 21.32 -4.58
CA LEU A 382 5.94 21.78 -5.74
C LEU A 382 5.10 22.40 -6.86
N GLY A 383 3.77 22.44 -6.73
CA GLY A 383 2.89 23.11 -7.68
C GLY A 383 2.26 22.18 -8.73
N HIS A 384 1.35 22.73 -9.58
CA HIS A 384 0.38 21.94 -10.35
C HIS A 384 0.29 22.28 -11.83
N GLY A 385 1.07 23.21 -12.36
CA GLY A 385 0.99 23.61 -13.77
C GLY A 385 1.55 22.60 -14.78
N SER A 386 2.15 21.49 -14.32
CA SER A 386 2.83 20.52 -15.19
C SER A 386 3.01 19.17 -14.50
N PRO A 387 3.40 18.09 -15.23
CA PRO A 387 3.73 16.80 -14.63
C PRO A 387 5.08 16.79 -13.88
N LEU A 388 5.83 17.91 -13.94
CA LEU A 388 7.19 18.03 -13.41
C LEU A 388 7.31 17.73 -11.90
N PRO A 389 6.43 18.22 -11.00
CA PRO A 389 6.52 17.91 -9.57
C PRO A 389 6.46 16.41 -9.28
N MET A 390 5.51 15.72 -9.88
CA MET A 390 5.38 14.26 -9.75
C MET A 390 6.64 13.55 -10.26
N ALA A 391 7.12 13.91 -11.45
CA ALA A 391 8.29 13.31 -12.07
C ALA A 391 9.58 13.55 -11.25
N ALA A 392 9.76 14.78 -10.73
CA ALA A 392 10.91 15.15 -9.92
C ALA A 392 10.97 14.37 -8.60
N VAL A 393 9.84 14.24 -7.91
CA VAL A 393 9.75 13.46 -6.67
C VAL A 393 10.01 11.97 -6.94
N ILE A 394 9.47 11.40 -8.01
CA ILE A 394 9.71 10.01 -8.41
C ILE A 394 11.21 9.78 -8.71
N ALA A 395 11.83 10.68 -9.48
CA ALA A 395 13.27 10.60 -9.78
C ALA A 395 14.13 10.72 -8.51
N GLY A 396 13.81 11.68 -7.63
CA GLY A 396 14.46 11.86 -6.34
C GLY A 396 14.36 10.61 -5.45
N CYS A 397 13.19 10.00 -5.38
CA CYS A 397 12.99 8.74 -4.65
C CYS A 397 13.84 7.60 -5.24
N GLY A 398 13.94 7.48 -6.56
CA GLY A 398 14.82 6.50 -7.21
C GLY A 398 16.29 6.69 -6.86
N LEU A 399 16.78 7.93 -6.90
CA LEU A 399 18.15 8.29 -6.52
C LEU A 399 18.43 8.00 -5.04
N LEU A 400 17.51 8.36 -4.14
CA LEU A 400 17.65 8.11 -2.71
C LEU A 400 17.62 6.60 -2.40
N ALA A 401 16.78 5.81 -3.09
CA ALA A 401 16.76 4.36 -2.97
C ALA A 401 18.11 3.74 -3.34
N TYR A 402 18.66 4.15 -4.47
CA TYR A 402 19.97 3.68 -4.93
C TYR A 402 21.10 4.14 -4.01
N GLY A 403 21.07 5.40 -3.56
CA GLY A 403 22.03 5.95 -2.61
C GLY A 403 22.02 5.21 -1.27
N ALA A 404 20.84 4.96 -0.69
CA ALA A 404 20.70 4.19 0.55
C ALA A 404 21.28 2.77 0.41
N TYR A 405 20.97 2.09 -0.71
CA TYR A 405 21.55 0.77 -0.99
C TYR A 405 23.09 0.83 -1.10
N ARG A 406 23.63 1.75 -1.88
CA ARG A 406 25.07 1.85 -2.12
C ARG A 406 25.87 2.21 -0.89
N LEU A 407 25.39 3.17 -0.09
CA LEU A 407 26.09 3.70 1.07
C LEU A 407 26.00 2.79 2.31
N LEU A 408 24.85 2.12 2.49
CA LEU A 408 24.58 1.36 3.71
C LEU A 408 24.78 -0.15 3.53
N VAL A 409 24.56 -0.68 2.33
CA VAL A 409 24.69 -2.11 2.03
C VAL A 409 25.95 -2.39 1.24
N GLY A 410 26.21 -1.65 0.17
CA GLY A 410 27.32 -1.89 -0.76
C GLY A 410 28.72 -1.57 -0.21
N GLY A 411 28.83 -0.83 0.90
CA GLY A 411 30.11 -0.48 1.55
C GLY A 411 30.72 -1.58 2.43
N GLY A 412 30.13 -2.76 2.49
CA GLY A 412 30.59 -3.87 3.34
C GLY A 412 31.24 -5.06 2.60
N THR A 413 31.55 -4.92 1.31
CA THR A 413 32.20 -5.94 0.48
C THR A 413 33.53 -5.44 -0.09
N ALA A 414 34.32 -4.75 0.72
CA ALA A 414 35.74 -4.46 0.48
C ALA A 414 36.59 -5.14 1.53
#